data_b925aecdbb33644b706196b86fb4ff17
#
_entry.id   b925aecdbb33644b706196b86fb4ff17
#
_cell.length_a   1.000
_cell.length_b   1.000
_cell.length_c   1.000
_cell.angle_alpha   90.00
_cell.angle_beta   90.00
_cell.angle_gamma   90.00
#
_symmetry.space_group_name_H-M   'P 1'
#
loop_
_entity.id
_entity.type
_entity.pdbx_description
1 polymer ?
#
loop_
_entity_poly.entity_id
_entity_poly.type
_entity_poly.pdbx_seq_one_letter_code
_entity_poly.pdbx_strand_id
1 'polypeptide(L)'
;MDSLFFGVINAIDTFFWGFVSFFLILLLGLYFTVHTRAFQIRSFAHIIKTFAYIAKHPLTDSQVGIHPLRLFFTSVGGMVGIANVVGVVTAVQFGGPGALFWVWVTGIVGAVIKYAEIYLGFKYRIPKLCGSGYQGGPVHVLKEAFAQRFFPITVAIFLCIYCVEVFQFSVMVESVSFNFNIEKPIAILLLLSAVFYIVMGGVDRLTRYCMYINPFMMFSYLFMCFWVIGLHFNELPALLYTVIKSAFSGHAAVGGFAGSTVLMAIRYGVSRAAYSADIGMGYDSSMQVESKISHPENQAKLAIFGVYMDNCICTLTLLVVLLSGIWSATPAVEPCVAVQLALAPYFPSVKLLFPLFFLMTGFTTIAAYFTVGVKTSQYLSPSYGKSAYLLYGLITLPLFCYMGETKALTLMSLSGAGLLTLNLLGIYRLRKQVKFVREIPASDLPIKSTSS
;
A
#
# COMPACT_ATOMS: atom_id res chain seq x y z
N MET A 1 22.03 -0.94 -24.61
CA MET A 1 21.28 0.28 -24.29
C MET A 1 20.37 0.06 -23.08
N ASP A 2 19.69 -1.07 -22.98
CA ASP A 2 18.79 -1.38 -21.85
C ASP A 2 19.49 -1.43 -20.48
N SER A 3 20.70 -2.00 -20.40
CA SER A 3 21.43 -2.09 -19.12
C SER A 3 21.87 -0.72 -18.58
N LEU A 4 22.25 0.21 -19.44
CA LEU A 4 22.62 1.57 -19.05
C LEU A 4 21.41 2.37 -18.60
N PHE A 5 20.30 2.29 -19.32
CA PHE A 5 19.03 2.97 -18.98
C PHE A 5 18.50 2.52 -17.61
N PHE A 6 18.37 1.21 -17.41
CA PHE A 6 17.94 0.69 -16.12
C PHE A 6 18.96 0.92 -15.01
N GLY A 7 20.25 0.97 -15.32
CA GLY A 7 21.30 1.36 -14.37
C GLY A 7 21.10 2.77 -13.83
N VAL A 8 20.81 3.74 -14.71
CA VAL A 8 20.53 5.13 -14.32
C VAL A 8 19.24 5.23 -13.51
N ILE A 9 18.16 4.56 -13.94
CA ILE A 9 16.89 4.53 -13.19
C ILE A 9 17.09 3.96 -11.80
N ASN A 10 17.83 2.87 -11.66
CA ASN A 10 18.10 2.25 -10.37
C ASN A 10 18.99 3.15 -9.47
N ALA A 11 19.93 3.90 -10.03
CA ALA A 11 20.73 4.88 -9.28
C ALA A 11 19.86 6.03 -8.74
N ILE A 12 18.93 6.54 -9.58
CA ILE A 12 17.97 7.57 -9.17
C ILE A 12 17.02 7.02 -8.09
N ASP A 13 16.46 5.83 -8.27
CA ASP A 13 15.60 5.15 -7.30
C ASP A 13 16.34 4.97 -5.95
N THR A 14 17.61 4.54 -6.02
CA THR A 14 18.47 4.40 -4.85
C THR A 14 18.66 5.72 -4.10
N PHE A 15 18.91 6.81 -4.82
CA PHE A 15 19.06 8.13 -4.22
C PHE A 15 17.75 8.61 -3.56
N PHE A 16 16.63 8.49 -4.25
CA PHE A 16 15.35 8.92 -3.70
C PHE A 16 14.95 8.14 -2.46
N TRP A 17 14.99 6.81 -2.49
CA TRP A 17 14.59 5.99 -1.35
C TRP A 17 15.61 5.94 -0.21
N GLY A 18 16.90 5.97 -0.54
CA GLY A 18 17.96 5.95 0.47
C GLY A 18 18.12 7.26 1.23
N PHE A 19 17.75 8.38 0.60
CA PHE A 19 17.97 9.71 1.20
C PHE A 19 16.68 10.54 1.23
N VAL A 20 16.11 10.88 0.08
CA VAL A 20 15.01 11.86 0.01
C VAL A 20 13.77 11.35 0.72
N SER A 21 13.24 10.19 0.32
CA SER A 21 12.02 9.63 0.88
C SER A 21 12.18 9.24 2.34
N PHE A 22 13.33 8.64 2.69
CA PHE A 22 13.66 8.30 4.07
C PHE A 22 13.61 9.52 4.99
N PHE A 23 14.36 10.58 4.65
CA PHE A 23 14.39 11.79 5.49
C PHE A 23 13.02 12.49 5.53
N LEU A 24 12.29 12.55 4.42
CA LEU A 24 10.95 13.15 4.40
C LEU A 24 9.98 12.39 5.30
N ILE A 25 9.92 11.06 5.20
CA ILE A 25 9.04 10.24 6.06
C ILE A 25 9.46 10.39 7.52
N LEU A 26 10.75 10.25 7.81
CA LEU A 26 11.24 10.28 9.19
C LEU A 26 11.03 11.66 9.82
N LEU A 27 11.46 12.74 9.15
CA LEU A 27 11.36 14.11 9.70
C LEU A 27 9.90 14.54 9.85
N LEU A 28 9.06 14.33 8.84
CA LEU A 28 7.66 14.72 8.91
C LEU A 28 6.87 13.84 9.89
N GLY A 29 7.15 12.52 9.90
CA GLY A 29 6.53 11.59 10.84
C GLY A 29 6.94 11.86 12.28
N LEU A 30 8.21 12.16 12.56
CA LEU A 30 8.68 12.57 13.87
C LEU A 30 8.09 13.92 14.28
N TYR A 31 8.07 14.90 13.36
CA TYR A 31 7.43 16.20 13.60
C TYR A 31 5.98 16.02 14.08
N PHE A 32 5.16 15.27 13.35
CA PHE A 32 3.77 15.00 13.77
C PHE A 32 3.72 14.17 15.05
N THR A 33 4.55 13.15 15.20
CA THR A 33 4.57 12.30 16.40
C THR A 33 4.86 13.10 17.65
N VAL A 34 5.86 13.98 17.63
CA VAL A 34 6.22 14.84 18.77
C VAL A 34 5.14 15.91 19.00
N HIS A 35 4.75 16.62 17.95
CA HIS A 35 3.77 17.70 18.04
C HIS A 35 2.40 17.22 18.55
N THR A 36 1.99 16.01 18.19
CA THR A 36 0.72 15.40 18.62
C THR A 36 0.85 14.50 19.86
N ARG A 37 2.04 14.44 20.48
CA ARG A 37 2.36 13.57 21.61
C ARG A 37 2.04 12.10 21.31
N ALA A 38 2.56 11.61 20.17
CA ALA A 38 2.35 10.24 19.67
C ALA A 38 0.87 9.85 19.53
N PHE A 39 0.11 10.71 18.84
CA PHE A 39 -1.34 10.51 18.63
C PHE A 39 -1.66 9.12 18.06
N GLN A 40 -0.91 8.63 17.09
CA GLN A 40 -1.11 7.34 16.44
C GLN A 40 -1.05 6.16 17.45
N ILE A 41 -0.21 6.26 18.48
CA ILE A 41 -0.06 5.23 19.52
C ILE A 41 -1.13 5.42 20.60
N ARG A 42 -1.21 6.64 21.17
CA ARG A 42 -2.11 6.94 22.29
C ARG A 42 -3.59 6.88 21.94
N SER A 43 -3.92 7.03 20.66
CA SER A 43 -5.31 6.98 20.19
C SER A 43 -5.71 5.60 19.66
N PHE A 44 -4.84 4.59 19.73
CA PHE A 44 -5.12 3.27 19.16
C PHE A 44 -6.42 2.64 19.67
N ALA A 45 -6.66 2.68 20.98
CA ALA A 45 -7.92 2.20 21.56
C ALA A 45 -9.15 2.98 21.03
N HIS A 46 -9.02 4.29 20.81
CA HIS A 46 -10.09 5.12 20.24
C HIS A 46 -10.29 4.84 18.75
N ILE A 47 -9.22 4.51 18.03
CA ILE A 47 -9.28 4.09 16.62
C ILE A 47 -10.10 2.79 16.48
N ILE A 48 -9.84 1.80 17.32
CA ILE A 48 -10.60 0.56 17.35
C ILE A 48 -12.07 0.83 17.73
N LYS A 49 -12.32 1.70 18.72
CA LYS A 49 -13.69 2.11 19.07
C LYS A 49 -14.40 2.81 17.91
N THR A 50 -13.72 3.68 17.18
CA THR A 50 -14.26 4.35 15.99
C THR A 50 -14.63 3.33 14.92
N PHE A 51 -13.76 2.34 14.66
CA PHE A 51 -14.03 1.25 13.73
C PHE A 51 -15.26 0.44 14.14
N ALA A 52 -15.31 -0.01 15.41
CA ALA A 52 -16.42 -0.78 15.95
C ALA A 52 -17.73 0.02 15.95
N TYR A 53 -17.66 1.32 16.22
CA TYR A 53 -18.81 2.22 16.16
C TYR A 53 -19.39 2.30 14.76
N ILE A 54 -18.54 2.58 13.75
CA ILE A 54 -18.97 2.67 12.34
C ILE A 54 -19.51 1.32 11.83
N ALA A 55 -18.98 0.19 12.37
CA ALA A 55 -19.45 -1.15 12.02
C ALA A 55 -20.85 -1.46 12.56
N LYS A 56 -21.20 -0.92 13.74
CA LYS A 56 -22.47 -1.21 14.42
C LYS A 56 -23.62 -0.26 14.05
N HIS A 57 -23.31 0.94 13.59
CA HIS A 57 -24.31 1.96 13.33
C HIS A 57 -24.43 2.22 11.82
N PRO A 58 -25.56 1.87 11.20
CA PRO A 58 -25.80 2.21 9.81
C PRO A 58 -25.85 3.75 9.68
N LEU A 59 -25.03 4.28 8.78
CA LEU A 59 -25.09 5.67 8.41
C LEU A 59 -26.40 5.92 7.64
N THR A 60 -27.09 7.01 7.95
CA THR A 60 -28.36 7.37 7.29
C THR A 60 -28.16 7.46 5.77
N ASP A 61 -29.09 6.92 5.00
CA ASP A 61 -29.04 6.84 3.52
C ASP A 61 -29.09 8.20 2.82
N SER A 62 -29.26 9.30 3.57
CA SER A 62 -29.40 10.66 3.04
C SER A 62 -28.09 11.31 2.58
N GLN A 63 -26.91 10.69 2.81
CA GLN A 63 -25.64 11.27 2.44
C GLN A 63 -25.07 10.67 1.15
N VAL A 64 -24.59 11.55 0.28
CA VAL A 64 -23.88 11.17 -0.96
C VAL A 64 -22.54 10.53 -0.62
N GLY A 65 -22.19 9.43 -1.31
CA GLY A 65 -20.90 8.75 -1.14
C GLY A 65 -21.04 7.27 -0.78
N ILE A 66 -19.91 6.64 -0.44
CA ILE A 66 -19.79 5.21 -0.16
C ILE A 66 -19.63 4.98 1.35
N HIS A 67 -20.18 3.86 1.84
CA HIS A 67 -20.06 3.49 3.25
C HIS A 67 -18.58 3.39 3.68
N PRO A 68 -18.17 4.01 4.82
CA PRO A 68 -16.75 4.10 5.21
C PRO A 68 -16.07 2.75 5.37
N LEU A 69 -16.74 1.72 5.87
CA LEU A 69 -16.16 0.37 5.97
C LEU A 69 -15.95 -0.29 4.61
N ARG A 70 -16.84 -0.07 3.64
CA ARG A 70 -16.61 -0.57 2.28
C ARG A 70 -15.36 0.07 1.69
N LEU A 71 -15.20 1.38 1.87
CA LEU A 71 -13.98 2.09 1.44
C LEU A 71 -12.76 1.63 2.21
N PHE A 72 -12.87 1.42 3.52
CA PHE A 72 -11.78 0.90 4.34
C PHE A 72 -11.30 -0.46 3.82
N PHE A 73 -12.20 -1.43 3.61
CA PHE A 73 -11.82 -2.73 3.07
C PHE A 73 -11.32 -2.66 1.63
N THR A 74 -11.78 -1.69 0.84
CA THR A 74 -11.25 -1.45 -0.50
C THR A 74 -9.85 -0.85 -0.44
N SER A 75 -9.63 0.11 0.45
CA SER A 75 -8.34 0.73 0.71
C SER A 75 -7.33 -0.31 1.22
N VAL A 76 -7.70 -1.06 2.27
CA VAL A 76 -6.88 -2.15 2.80
C VAL A 76 -6.62 -3.22 1.74
N GLY A 77 -7.62 -3.58 0.93
CA GLY A 77 -7.43 -4.55 -0.15
C GLY A 77 -6.60 -4.03 -1.33
N GLY A 78 -6.47 -2.71 -1.47
CA GLY A 78 -5.49 -2.12 -2.37
C GLY A 78 -4.08 -2.11 -1.79
N MET A 79 -3.93 -1.93 -0.49
CA MET A 79 -2.65 -1.94 0.21
C MET A 79 -2.20 -3.37 0.54
N VAL A 80 -3.08 -4.18 1.13
CA VAL A 80 -2.78 -5.56 1.55
C VAL A 80 -2.94 -6.52 0.38
N GLY A 81 -1.84 -6.90 -0.22
CA GLY A 81 -1.85 -7.78 -1.37
C GLY A 81 -0.46 -8.38 -1.64
N ILE A 82 -0.12 -8.47 -2.91
CA ILE A 82 1.17 -8.99 -3.36
C ILE A 82 2.34 -8.17 -2.79
N ALA A 83 2.16 -6.87 -2.58
CA ALA A 83 3.21 -6.01 -2.03
C ALA A 83 3.67 -6.46 -0.62
N ASN A 84 2.75 -6.91 0.24
CA ASN A 84 3.04 -7.35 1.61
C ASN A 84 3.64 -8.76 1.68
N VAL A 85 3.40 -9.56 0.67
CA VAL A 85 3.81 -10.96 0.65
C VAL A 85 5.05 -11.15 -0.24
N VAL A 86 5.05 -10.54 -1.41
CA VAL A 86 6.16 -10.66 -2.38
C VAL A 86 7.08 -9.45 -2.31
N GLY A 87 6.51 -8.25 -2.41
CA GLY A 87 7.30 -7.01 -2.44
C GLY A 87 8.15 -6.81 -1.20
N VAL A 88 7.58 -7.08 -0.01
CA VAL A 88 8.30 -6.90 1.25
C VAL A 88 9.47 -7.88 1.44
N VAL A 89 9.43 -9.08 0.83
CA VAL A 89 10.53 -10.05 0.90
C VAL A 89 11.83 -9.48 0.33
N THR A 90 11.72 -8.65 -0.71
CA THR A 90 12.89 -7.95 -1.27
C THR A 90 13.59 -7.08 -0.23
N ALA A 91 12.89 -6.61 0.82
CA ALA A 91 13.51 -5.85 1.89
C ALA A 91 14.59 -6.65 2.61
N VAL A 92 14.31 -7.90 2.96
CA VAL A 92 15.28 -8.75 3.65
C VAL A 92 16.26 -9.42 2.70
N GLN A 93 15.89 -9.70 1.46
CA GLN A 93 16.80 -10.24 0.46
C GLN A 93 17.94 -9.27 0.11
N PHE A 94 17.63 -7.97 -0.04
CA PHE A 94 18.61 -6.94 -0.39
C PHE A 94 19.13 -6.16 0.82
N GLY A 95 18.26 -5.89 1.81
CA GLY A 95 18.61 -5.11 3.00
C GLY A 95 19.04 -5.95 4.21
N GLY A 96 18.91 -7.28 4.13
CA GLY A 96 19.18 -8.19 5.24
C GLY A 96 18.11 -8.12 6.35
N PRO A 97 18.27 -8.91 7.44
CA PRO A 97 17.28 -8.97 8.52
C PRO A 97 16.96 -7.61 9.16
N GLY A 98 17.93 -6.69 9.19
CA GLY A 98 17.76 -5.35 9.74
C GLY A 98 16.70 -4.50 9.03
N ALA A 99 16.34 -4.84 7.79
CA ALA A 99 15.29 -4.15 7.05
C ALA A 99 13.91 -4.26 7.77
N LEU A 100 13.64 -5.36 8.48
CA LEU A 100 12.41 -5.52 9.26
C LEU A 100 12.27 -4.45 10.36
N PHE A 101 13.36 -4.09 11.04
CA PHE A 101 13.34 -3.00 12.02
C PHE A 101 12.90 -1.68 11.36
N TRP A 102 13.40 -1.37 10.18
CA TRP A 102 13.06 -0.14 9.46
C TRP A 102 11.64 -0.18 8.88
N VAL A 103 11.09 -1.36 8.59
CA VAL A 103 9.66 -1.54 8.30
C VAL A 103 8.82 -1.11 9.51
N TRP A 104 9.17 -1.51 10.75
CA TRP A 104 8.45 -1.08 11.95
C TRP A 104 8.52 0.42 12.19
N VAL A 105 9.72 1.00 12.10
CA VAL A 105 9.90 2.45 12.24
C VAL A 105 9.02 3.21 11.25
N THR A 106 9.05 2.79 9.99
CA THR A 106 8.25 3.43 8.93
C THR A 106 6.76 3.27 9.17
N GLY A 107 6.29 2.10 9.59
CA GLY A 107 4.88 1.88 9.93
C GLY A 107 4.39 2.79 11.06
N ILE A 108 5.20 2.96 12.13
CA ILE A 108 4.83 3.80 13.27
C ILE A 108 4.79 5.29 12.89
N VAL A 109 5.88 5.81 12.29
CA VAL A 109 5.95 7.24 11.93
C VAL A 109 5.10 7.55 10.70
N GLY A 110 4.92 6.58 9.81
CA GLY A 110 4.07 6.70 8.63
C GLY A 110 2.58 6.74 8.94
N ALA A 111 2.13 6.08 10.01
CA ALA A 111 0.73 6.06 10.40
C ALA A 111 0.17 7.47 10.70
N VAL A 112 0.95 8.35 11.32
CA VAL A 112 0.51 9.74 11.55
C VAL A 112 0.59 10.59 10.29
N ILE A 113 1.53 10.31 9.38
CA ILE A 113 1.57 10.93 8.05
C ILE A 113 0.32 10.54 7.26
N LYS A 114 -0.02 9.25 7.28
CA LYS A 114 -1.23 8.71 6.61
C LYS A 114 -2.49 9.38 7.14
N TYR A 115 -2.60 9.58 8.45
CA TYR A 115 -3.69 10.36 9.04
C TYR A 115 -3.78 11.76 8.42
N ALA A 116 -2.65 12.49 8.36
CA ALA A 116 -2.62 13.84 7.82
C ALA A 116 -2.98 13.87 6.33
N GLU A 117 -2.51 12.88 5.56
CA GLU A 117 -2.81 12.70 4.14
C GLU A 117 -4.31 12.53 3.89
N ILE A 118 -4.94 11.58 4.59
CA ILE A 118 -6.38 11.32 4.45
C ILE A 118 -7.19 12.51 4.93
N TYR A 119 -6.81 13.11 6.05
CA TYR A 119 -7.47 14.29 6.60
C TYR A 119 -7.49 15.45 5.57
N LEU A 120 -6.34 15.77 4.98
CA LEU A 120 -6.24 16.86 4.00
C LEU A 120 -6.95 16.50 2.69
N GLY A 121 -6.78 15.28 2.19
CA GLY A 121 -7.49 14.79 1.00
C GLY A 121 -9.00 14.91 1.14
N PHE A 122 -9.52 14.58 2.32
CA PHE A 122 -10.94 14.69 2.64
C PHE A 122 -11.39 16.15 2.84
N LYS A 123 -10.59 16.97 3.51
CA LYS A 123 -10.88 18.39 3.75
C LYS A 123 -11.02 19.18 2.44
N TYR A 124 -10.20 18.88 1.45
CA TYR A 124 -10.18 19.56 0.15
C TYR A 124 -10.89 18.79 -0.96
N ARG A 125 -11.73 17.82 -0.60
CA ARG A 125 -12.58 17.13 -1.59
C ARG A 125 -13.64 18.04 -2.16
N ILE A 126 -13.96 17.81 -3.43
CA ILE A 126 -15.02 18.52 -4.15
C ILE A 126 -16.08 17.53 -4.63
N PRO A 127 -17.35 17.93 -4.73
CA PRO A 127 -18.37 17.09 -5.37
C PRO A 127 -17.99 16.78 -6.82
N LYS A 128 -18.33 15.57 -7.30
CA LYS A 128 -18.17 15.23 -8.72
C LYS A 128 -19.11 16.09 -9.58
N LEU A 129 -18.61 16.56 -10.72
CA LEU A 129 -19.40 17.32 -11.69
C LEU A 129 -20.50 16.45 -12.34
N CYS A 130 -20.25 15.17 -12.51
CA CYS A 130 -21.18 14.21 -13.07
C CYS A 130 -21.26 12.97 -12.16
N GLY A 131 -22.47 12.54 -11.78
CA GLY A 131 -22.70 11.40 -10.89
C GLY A 131 -22.65 11.76 -9.40
N SER A 132 -22.87 10.74 -8.56
CA SER A 132 -22.79 10.89 -7.10
C SER A 132 -21.37 10.62 -6.58
N GLY A 133 -20.92 11.36 -5.56
CA GLY A 133 -19.64 11.15 -4.89
C GLY A 133 -18.72 12.38 -4.90
N TYR A 134 -17.47 12.14 -4.51
CA TYR A 134 -16.47 13.19 -4.33
C TYR A 134 -15.21 12.92 -5.14
N GLN A 135 -14.48 13.98 -5.46
CA GLN A 135 -13.11 13.96 -5.98
C GLN A 135 -12.19 14.64 -4.99
N GLY A 136 -10.99 14.13 -4.80
CA GLY A 136 -10.03 14.65 -3.83
C GLY A 136 -8.69 13.93 -3.94
N GLY A 137 -7.97 13.87 -2.81
CA GLY A 137 -6.66 13.24 -2.75
C GLY A 137 -5.52 14.20 -3.07
N PRO A 138 -4.31 13.68 -3.40
CA PRO A 138 -3.09 14.49 -3.44
C PRO A 138 -3.13 15.61 -4.48
N VAL A 139 -3.81 15.40 -5.60
CA VAL A 139 -3.96 16.43 -6.65
C VAL A 139 -4.62 17.68 -6.11
N HIS A 140 -5.71 17.53 -5.34
CA HIS A 140 -6.45 18.64 -4.75
C HIS A 140 -5.72 19.27 -3.56
N VAL A 141 -5.04 18.43 -2.76
CA VAL A 141 -4.18 18.89 -1.65
C VAL A 141 -3.04 19.76 -2.18
N LEU A 142 -2.38 19.34 -3.26
CA LEU A 142 -1.29 20.13 -3.85
C LEU A 142 -1.75 21.38 -4.57
N LYS A 143 -2.95 21.37 -5.16
CA LYS A 143 -3.57 22.58 -5.72
C LYS A 143 -3.78 23.64 -4.63
N GLU A 144 -4.14 23.23 -3.43
CA GLU A 144 -4.32 24.13 -2.29
C GLU A 144 -2.99 24.53 -1.64
N ALA A 145 -2.03 23.57 -1.58
CA ALA A 145 -0.73 23.83 -0.99
C ALA A 145 0.13 24.78 -1.83
N PHE A 146 0.02 24.74 -3.15
CA PHE A 146 0.87 25.49 -4.07
C PHE A 146 0.04 26.26 -5.09
N ALA A 147 0.37 27.53 -5.29
CA ALA A 147 -0.30 28.38 -6.28
C ALA A 147 -0.01 27.95 -7.74
N GLN A 148 1.12 27.27 -7.97
CA GLN A 148 1.54 26.87 -9.31
C GLN A 148 0.82 25.58 -9.74
N ARG A 149 0.24 25.59 -10.94
CA ARG A 149 -0.44 24.44 -11.56
C ARG A 149 0.50 23.26 -11.86
N PHE A 150 1.81 23.48 -11.86
CA PHE A 150 2.81 22.45 -12.09
C PHE A 150 2.70 21.29 -11.08
N PHE A 151 2.60 21.57 -9.78
CA PHE A 151 2.59 20.54 -8.74
C PHE A 151 1.42 19.55 -8.85
N PRO A 152 0.14 19.98 -8.94
CA PRO A 152 -0.98 19.07 -9.09
C PRO A 152 -0.95 18.29 -10.41
N ILE A 153 -0.47 18.90 -11.52
CA ILE A 153 -0.34 18.19 -12.80
C ILE A 153 0.74 17.12 -12.72
N THR A 154 1.90 17.43 -12.16
CA THR A 154 3.00 16.47 -12.01
C THR A 154 2.60 15.28 -11.15
N VAL A 155 1.93 15.52 -10.02
CA VAL A 155 1.40 14.43 -9.18
C VAL A 155 0.33 13.62 -9.91
N ALA A 156 -0.53 14.26 -10.68
CA ALA A 156 -1.52 13.54 -11.48
C ALA A 156 -0.86 12.61 -12.52
N ILE A 157 0.21 13.06 -13.18
CA ILE A 157 0.98 12.22 -14.10
C ILE A 157 1.63 11.04 -13.37
N PHE A 158 2.33 11.30 -12.26
CA PHE A 158 2.95 10.22 -11.47
C PHE A 158 1.90 9.24 -10.93
N LEU A 159 0.73 9.72 -10.50
CA LEU A 159 -0.36 8.87 -10.05
C LEU A 159 -0.90 7.99 -11.20
N CYS A 160 -1.01 8.53 -12.41
CA CYS A 160 -1.39 7.74 -13.58
C CYS A 160 -0.38 6.64 -13.89
N ILE A 161 0.93 6.92 -13.76
CA ILE A 161 1.98 5.90 -13.97
C ILE A 161 1.95 4.85 -12.85
N TYR A 162 1.88 5.29 -11.60
CA TYR A 162 1.91 4.43 -10.43
C TYR A 162 0.68 3.51 -10.36
N CYS A 163 -0.51 4.05 -10.61
CA CYS A 163 -1.77 3.34 -10.44
C CYS A 163 -2.10 2.31 -11.55
N VAL A 164 -1.23 2.08 -12.52
CA VAL A 164 -1.37 0.95 -13.46
C VAL A 164 -1.04 -0.38 -12.80
N GLU A 165 -0.19 -0.37 -11.76
CA GLU A 165 0.19 -1.56 -10.98
C GLU A 165 0.80 -2.69 -11.83
N VAL A 166 1.73 -2.31 -12.72
CA VAL A 166 2.39 -3.24 -13.64
C VAL A 166 3.14 -4.37 -12.93
N PHE A 167 3.74 -4.09 -11.76
CA PHE A 167 4.43 -5.10 -10.97
C PHE A 167 3.48 -6.21 -10.48
N GLN A 168 2.37 -5.82 -9.86
CA GLN A 168 1.41 -6.80 -9.33
C GLN A 168 0.75 -7.62 -10.43
N PHE A 169 0.46 -6.99 -11.57
CA PHE A 169 -0.06 -7.70 -12.73
C PHE A 169 0.93 -8.73 -13.26
N SER A 170 2.22 -8.38 -13.36
CA SER A 170 3.27 -9.31 -13.79
C SER A 170 3.41 -10.51 -12.85
N VAL A 171 3.40 -10.28 -11.53
CA VAL A 171 3.45 -11.36 -10.53
C VAL A 171 2.24 -12.29 -10.64
N MET A 172 1.04 -11.74 -10.85
CA MET A 172 -0.18 -12.55 -11.04
C MET A 172 -0.09 -13.42 -12.30
N VAL A 173 0.34 -12.85 -13.42
CA VAL A 173 0.52 -13.57 -14.68
C VAL A 173 1.54 -14.69 -14.51
N GLU A 174 2.69 -14.41 -13.89
CA GLU A 174 3.74 -15.39 -13.66
C GLU A 174 3.26 -16.53 -12.75
N SER A 175 2.57 -16.18 -11.66
CA SER A 175 2.00 -17.17 -10.73
C SER A 175 0.97 -18.08 -11.40
N VAL A 176 0.10 -17.54 -12.24
CA VAL A 176 -0.91 -18.32 -12.99
C VAL A 176 -0.22 -19.21 -14.03
N SER A 177 0.69 -18.65 -14.81
CA SER A 177 1.42 -19.42 -15.83
C SER A 177 2.21 -20.58 -15.23
N PHE A 178 2.96 -20.33 -14.14
CA PHE A 178 3.81 -21.32 -13.50
C PHE A 178 3.00 -22.43 -12.81
N ASN A 179 1.98 -22.08 -12.02
CA ASN A 179 1.29 -23.09 -11.19
C ASN A 179 0.21 -23.88 -11.96
N PHE A 180 -0.43 -23.26 -12.96
CA PHE A 180 -1.48 -23.91 -13.75
C PHE A 180 -1.01 -24.37 -15.14
N ASN A 181 0.27 -24.16 -15.45
CA ASN A 181 0.85 -24.47 -16.76
C ASN A 181 0.07 -23.85 -17.95
N ILE A 182 -0.40 -22.61 -17.74
CA ILE A 182 -1.11 -21.84 -18.75
C ILE A 182 -0.10 -20.97 -19.51
N GLU A 183 -0.20 -20.92 -20.83
CA GLU A 183 0.65 -20.05 -21.64
C GLU A 183 0.49 -18.58 -21.25
N LYS A 184 1.61 -17.87 -21.12
CA LYS A 184 1.66 -16.48 -20.65
C LYS A 184 0.71 -15.53 -21.40
N PRO A 185 0.56 -15.59 -22.74
CA PRO A 185 -0.41 -14.75 -23.46
C PRO A 185 -1.86 -15.01 -23.05
N ILE A 186 -2.22 -16.27 -22.79
CA ILE A 186 -3.57 -16.65 -22.36
C ILE A 186 -3.84 -16.13 -20.94
N ALA A 187 -2.88 -16.30 -20.03
CA ALA A 187 -2.98 -15.75 -18.67
C ALA A 187 -3.14 -14.23 -18.69
N ILE A 188 -2.34 -13.52 -19.51
CA ILE A 188 -2.46 -12.06 -19.72
C ILE A 188 -3.87 -11.68 -20.19
N LEU A 189 -4.40 -12.35 -21.22
CA LEU A 189 -5.71 -12.04 -21.77
C LEU A 189 -6.84 -12.22 -20.75
N LEU A 190 -6.81 -13.34 -20.00
CA LEU A 190 -7.81 -13.65 -18.96
C LEU A 190 -7.80 -12.62 -17.84
N LEU A 191 -6.60 -12.34 -17.29
CA LEU A 191 -6.46 -11.40 -16.16
C LEU A 191 -6.76 -9.96 -16.58
N LEU A 192 -6.31 -9.55 -17.77
CA LEU A 192 -6.60 -8.23 -18.31
C LEU A 192 -8.11 -8.02 -18.48
N SER A 193 -8.80 -9.00 -19.09
CA SER A 193 -10.28 -8.95 -19.25
C SER A 193 -10.99 -8.82 -17.91
N ALA A 194 -10.56 -9.56 -16.89
CA ALA A 194 -11.14 -9.51 -15.54
C ALA A 194 -10.92 -8.13 -14.88
N VAL A 195 -9.71 -7.57 -14.96
CA VAL A 195 -9.40 -6.24 -14.41
C VAL A 195 -10.28 -5.17 -15.07
N PHE A 196 -10.34 -5.16 -16.41
CA PHE A 196 -11.14 -4.17 -17.13
C PHE A 196 -12.65 -4.31 -16.84
N TYR A 197 -13.17 -5.53 -16.69
CA TYR A 197 -14.57 -5.76 -16.30
C TYR A 197 -14.93 -5.07 -14.98
N ILE A 198 -14.04 -5.17 -13.96
CA ILE A 198 -14.29 -4.51 -12.66
C ILE A 198 -14.13 -3.00 -12.77
N VAL A 199 -13.06 -2.52 -13.40
CA VAL A 199 -12.76 -1.09 -13.51
C VAL A 199 -13.88 -0.34 -14.25
N MET A 200 -14.43 -0.92 -15.30
CA MET A 200 -15.56 -0.33 -16.03
C MET A 200 -16.83 -0.20 -15.17
N GLY A 201 -16.98 -1.02 -14.14
CA GLY A 201 -18.06 -0.94 -13.16
C GLY A 201 -17.88 0.11 -12.07
N GLY A 202 -16.71 0.76 -12.03
CA GLY A 202 -16.39 1.83 -11.08
C GLY A 202 -16.23 1.36 -9.62
N VAL A 203 -16.14 2.35 -8.73
CA VAL A 203 -15.84 2.13 -7.29
C VAL A 203 -16.89 1.27 -6.60
N ASP A 204 -18.16 1.41 -6.94
CA ASP A 204 -19.26 0.62 -6.31
C ASP A 204 -19.14 -0.89 -6.59
N ARG A 205 -18.77 -1.26 -7.82
CA ARG A 205 -18.54 -2.66 -8.17
C ARG A 205 -17.31 -3.20 -7.44
N LEU A 206 -16.21 -2.44 -7.48
CA LEU A 206 -14.97 -2.77 -6.80
C LEU A 206 -15.17 -2.98 -5.29
N THR A 207 -15.79 -2.03 -4.60
CA THR A 207 -15.99 -2.11 -3.14
C THR A 207 -16.84 -3.30 -2.71
N ARG A 208 -17.77 -3.72 -3.56
CA ARG A 208 -18.61 -4.90 -3.31
C ARG A 208 -17.81 -6.19 -3.30
N TYR A 209 -16.85 -6.34 -4.21
CA TYR A 209 -15.96 -7.51 -4.23
C TYR A 209 -14.93 -7.47 -3.09
N CYS A 210 -14.27 -6.33 -2.89
CA CYS A 210 -13.23 -6.17 -1.87
C CYS A 210 -13.74 -6.44 -0.45
N MET A 211 -14.99 -6.11 -0.15
CA MET A 211 -15.57 -6.26 1.18
C MET A 211 -15.64 -7.73 1.65
N TYR A 212 -15.74 -8.69 0.73
CA TYR A 212 -15.81 -10.11 1.07
C TYR A 212 -14.47 -10.83 0.87
N ILE A 213 -13.81 -10.56 -0.25
CA ILE A 213 -12.58 -11.25 -0.64
C ILE A 213 -11.43 -10.89 0.31
N ASN A 214 -11.23 -9.61 0.57
CA ASN A 214 -10.05 -9.15 1.31
C ASN A 214 -10.01 -9.64 2.76
N PRO A 215 -11.07 -9.55 3.58
CA PRO A 215 -11.03 -10.11 4.93
C PRO A 215 -10.74 -11.61 4.94
N PHE A 216 -11.39 -12.37 4.05
CA PHE A 216 -11.19 -13.82 3.99
C PHE A 216 -9.73 -14.18 3.67
N MET A 217 -9.14 -13.55 2.65
CA MET A 217 -7.76 -13.80 2.27
C MET A 217 -6.77 -13.36 3.34
N MET A 218 -7.00 -12.20 3.94
CA MET A 218 -6.17 -11.68 5.02
C MET A 218 -6.16 -12.63 6.22
N PHE A 219 -7.32 -13.07 6.70
CA PHE A 219 -7.38 -13.99 7.85
C PHE A 219 -6.76 -15.35 7.53
N SER A 220 -6.95 -15.89 6.33
CA SER A 220 -6.32 -17.15 5.92
C SER A 220 -4.80 -17.04 5.92
N TYR A 221 -4.26 -15.93 5.39
CA TYR A 221 -2.82 -15.67 5.37
C TYR A 221 -2.24 -15.46 6.77
N LEU A 222 -2.91 -14.67 7.60
CA LEU A 222 -2.51 -14.47 9.01
C LEU A 222 -2.47 -15.80 9.77
N PHE A 223 -3.46 -16.66 9.58
CA PHE A 223 -3.48 -17.97 10.19
C PHE A 223 -2.25 -18.81 9.81
N MET A 224 -1.90 -18.86 8.51
CA MET A 224 -0.71 -19.59 8.05
C MET A 224 0.57 -19.03 8.68
N CYS A 225 0.73 -17.71 8.72
CA CYS A 225 1.90 -17.08 9.32
C CYS A 225 2.00 -17.36 10.84
N PHE A 226 0.91 -17.18 11.58
CA PHE A 226 0.90 -17.46 13.02
C PHE A 226 1.18 -18.92 13.34
N TRP A 227 0.69 -19.83 12.51
CA TRP A 227 0.96 -21.25 12.67
C TRP A 227 2.46 -21.54 12.56
N VAL A 228 3.13 -21.07 11.51
CA VAL A 228 4.57 -21.27 11.32
C VAL A 228 5.37 -20.61 12.44
N ILE A 229 5.06 -19.37 12.79
CA ILE A 229 5.76 -18.65 13.86
C ILE A 229 5.57 -19.35 15.19
N GLY A 230 4.38 -19.89 15.47
CA GLY A 230 4.09 -20.66 16.67
C GLY A 230 4.94 -21.93 16.80
N LEU A 231 5.17 -22.63 15.71
CA LEU A 231 6.05 -23.81 15.68
C LEU A 231 7.53 -23.46 15.95
N HIS A 232 7.97 -22.26 15.57
CA HIS A 232 9.34 -21.75 15.75
C HIS A 232 9.45 -20.70 16.87
N PHE A 233 8.55 -20.75 17.85
CA PHE A 233 8.48 -19.74 18.93
C PHE A 233 9.81 -19.60 19.69
N ASN A 234 10.52 -20.71 19.92
CA ASN A 234 11.80 -20.72 20.62
C ASN A 234 12.94 -20.01 19.88
N GLU A 235 12.83 -19.87 18.55
CA GLU A 235 13.84 -19.21 17.70
C GLU A 235 13.60 -17.70 17.61
N LEU A 236 12.38 -17.23 17.91
CA LEU A 236 12.01 -15.83 17.79
C LEU A 236 12.91 -14.85 18.56
N PRO A 237 13.29 -15.10 19.83
CA PRO A 237 14.14 -14.16 20.58
C PRO A 237 15.51 -13.96 19.91
N ALA A 238 16.14 -15.02 19.42
CA ALA A 238 17.41 -14.96 18.72
C ALA A 238 17.28 -14.24 17.36
N LEU A 239 16.19 -14.50 16.64
CA LEU A 239 15.89 -13.82 15.40
C LEU A 239 15.67 -12.31 15.61
N LEU A 240 14.86 -11.92 16.59
CA LEU A 240 14.61 -10.51 16.91
C LEU A 240 15.88 -9.77 17.33
N TYR A 241 16.74 -10.42 18.12
CA TYR A 241 18.08 -9.88 18.43
C TYR A 241 18.90 -9.65 17.14
N THR A 242 18.89 -10.60 16.22
CA THR A 242 19.58 -10.49 14.92
C THR A 242 19.01 -9.35 14.09
N VAL A 243 17.69 -9.18 14.04
CA VAL A 243 17.02 -8.07 13.36
C VAL A 243 17.49 -6.71 13.90
N ILE A 244 17.44 -6.54 15.23
CA ILE A 244 17.84 -5.28 15.86
C ILE A 244 19.33 -5.00 15.64
N LYS A 245 20.20 -6.00 15.88
CA LYS A 245 21.64 -5.86 15.66
C LYS A 245 21.97 -5.50 14.21
N SER A 246 21.36 -6.21 13.25
CA SER A 246 21.57 -6.00 11.82
C SER A 246 21.08 -4.64 11.33
N ALA A 247 20.07 -4.06 11.98
CA ALA A 247 19.54 -2.74 11.62
C ALA A 247 20.55 -1.60 11.82
N PHE A 248 21.52 -1.76 12.72
CA PHE A 248 22.49 -0.73 13.09
C PHE A 248 23.96 -1.09 12.80
N SER A 249 24.27 -2.38 12.64
CA SER A 249 25.65 -2.84 12.39
C SER A 249 25.89 -3.35 10.96
N GLY A 250 24.82 -3.43 10.14
CA GLY A 250 24.87 -4.10 8.85
C GLY A 250 24.98 -5.61 8.97
N HIS A 251 24.57 -6.34 7.95
CA HIS A 251 24.50 -7.81 8.00
C HIS A 251 25.89 -8.46 7.90
N ALA A 252 26.86 -7.78 7.32
CA ALA A 252 28.25 -8.29 7.25
C ALA A 252 28.86 -8.63 8.63
N ALA A 253 28.39 -7.97 9.70
CA ALA A 253 28.84 -8.24 11.08
C ALA A 253 28.19 -9.48 11.72
N VAL A 254 27.16 -10.07 11.09
CA VAL A 254 26.37 -11.18 11.66
C VAL A 254 26.66 -12.52 10.95
N GLY A 255 27.54 -12.51 9.93
CA GLY A 255 28.06 -13.68 9.24
C GLY A 255 27.12 -14.21 8.15
N GLY A 256 27.43 -13.99 6.91
CA GLY A 256 26.88 -14.75 5.80
C GLY A 256 26.50 -14.00 4.54
N PHE A 257 26.35 -12.70 4.52
CA PHE A 257 26.03 -11.95 3.29
C PHE A 257 26.99 -10.76 3.12
N ALA A 258 27.96 -10.91 2.23
CA ALA A 258 28.91 -9.85 1.89
C ALA A 258 28.21 -8.78 1.04
N GLY A 259 27.50 -7.81 1.66
CA GLY A 259 26.96 -6.70 0.87
C GLY A 259 25.86 -5.85 1.46
N SER A 260 25.08 -6.30 2.44
CA SER A 260 24.04 -5.44 2.99
C SER A 260 24.61 -4.47 4.04
N THR A 261 24.67 -3.19 3.68
CA THR A 261 25.02 -2.11 4.58
C THR A 261 23.80 -1.66 5.39
N VAL A 262 24.03 -0.92 6.49
CA VAL A 262 22.94 -0.27 7.24
C VAL A 262 22.06 0.60 6.30
N LEU A 263 22.69 1.27 5.33
CA LEU A 263 21.96 2.08 4.35
C LEU A 263 21.02 1.25 3.48
N MET A 264 21.42 0.03 3.08
CA MET A 264 20.56 -0.88 2.33
C MET A 264 19.38 -1.35 3.18
N ALA A 265 19.60 -1.69 4.46
CA ALA A 265 18.52 -2.05 5.37
C ALA A 265 17.49 -0.92 5.53
N ILE A 266 17.97 0.31 5.70
CA ILE A 266 17.13 1.53 5.75
C ILE A 266 16.36 1.68 4.44
N ARG A 267 17.07 1.74 3.31
CA ARG A 267 16.47 1.97 2.00
C ARG A 267 15.36 0.97 1.69
N TYR A 268 15.68 -0.31 1.77
CA TYR A 268 14.71 -1.35 1.42
C TYR A 268 13.61 -1.49 2.47
N GLY A 269 13.91 -1.37 3.76
CA GLY A 269 12.90 -1.39 4.81
C GLY A 269 11.89 -0.23 4.67
N VAL A 270 12.38 0.99 4.50
CA VAL A 270 11.52 2.18 4.36
C VAL A 270 10.74 2.16 3.06
N SER A 271 11.41 1.86 1.91
CA SER A 271 10.73 1.87 0.62
C SER A 271 9.61 0.83 0.55
N ARG A 272 9.86 -0.39 1.06
CA ARG A 272 8.86 -1.45 1.01
C ARG A 272 7.70 -1.21 1.97
N ALA A 273 7.96 -0.71 3.17
CA ALA A 273 6.90 -0.32 4.10
C ALA A 273 6.06 0.86 3.58
N ALA A 274 6.69 1.86 2.99
CA ALA A 274 5.97 3.00 2.41
C ALA A 274 5.14 2.59 1.18
N TYR A 275 5.70 1.74 0.30
CA TYR A 275 5.01 1.20 -0.87
C TYR A 275 3.82 0.33 -0.47
N SER A 276 4.01 -0.59 0.49
CA SER A 276 2.97 -1.52 0.96
C SER A 276 1.79 -0.79 1.57
N ALA A 277 2.04 0.13 2.52
CA ALA A 277 1.00 0.88 3.23
C ALA A 277 0.56 2.17 2.50
N ASP A 278 1.01 2.41 1.27
CA ASP A 278 0.72 3.63 0.49
C ASP A 278 0.92 4.92 1.31
N ILE A 279 2.04 5.00 2.07
CA ILE A 279 2.32 6.14 2.93
C ILE A 279 2.79 7.32 2.08
N GLY A 280 1.98 8.36 2.00
CA GLY A 280 2.33 9.58 1.25
C GLY A 280 2.26 9.45 -0.27
N MET A 281 1.80 8.35 -0.82
CA MET A 281 1.73 8.14 -2.28
C MET A 281 0.42 8.63 -2.90
N GLY A 282 -0.68 8.61 -2.13
CA GLY A 282 -1.91 9.27 -2.53
C GLY A 282 -2.99 8.40 -3.15
N TYR A 283 -2.76 7.13 -3.38
CA TYR A 283 -3.80 6.21 -3.81
C TYR A 283 -4.95 6.18 -2.79
N ASP A 284 -4.61 5.89 -1.53
CA ASP A 284 -5.57 5.70 -0.46
C ASP A 284 -6.38 6.99 -0.18
N SER A 285 -5.72 8.16 -0.16
CA SER A 285 -6.43 9.43 -0.01
C SER A 285 -7.38 9.70 -1.17
N SER A 286 -7.03 9.33 -2.40
CA SER A 286 -7.91 9.45 -3.57
C SER A 286 -9.10 8.48 -3.55
N MET A 287 -8.98 7.36 -2.83
CA MET A 287 -10.06 6.39 -2.64
C MET A 287 -10.98 6.79 -1.49
N GLN A 288 -10.41 7.12 -0.33
CA GLN A 288 -11.15 7.35 0.90
C GLN A 288 -11.98 8.65 0.92
N VAL A 289 -11.68 9.62 0.05
CA VAL A 289 -12.48 10.86 -0.09
C VAL A 289 -13.92 10.62 -0.53
N GLU A 290 -14.24 9.46 -1.10
CA GLU A 290 -15.60 9.09 -1.50
C GLU A 290 -16.50 8.67 -0.33
N SER A 291 -16.01 8.69 0.91
CA SER A 291 -16.75 8.29 2.10
C SER A 291 -17.93 9.21 2.39
N LYS A 292 -19.04 8.62 2.85
CA LYS A 292 -20.23 9.32 3.38
C LYS A 292 -19.98 10.04 4.71
N ILE A 293 -18.86 9.74 5.41
CA ILE A 293 -18.53 10.38 6.69
C ILE A 293 -18.50 11.91 6.51
N SER A 294 -19.03 12.64 7.50
CA SER A 294 -19.02 14.12 7.49
C SER A 294 -17.69 14.68 7.98
N HIS A 295 -17.05 13.99 8.94
CA HIS A 295 -15.84 14.46 9.61
C HIS A 295 -14.57 13.77 9.10
N PRO A 296 -13.60 14.54 8.58
CA PRO A 296 -12.35 14.01 8.06
C PRO A 296 -11.54 13.22 9.10
N GLU A 297 -11.65 13.58 10.38
CA GLU A 297 -10.95 12.95 11.49
C GLU A 297 -11.29 11.46 11.65
N ASN A 298 -12.55 11.10 11.44
CA ASN A 298 -13.00 9.72 11.61
C ASN A 298 -12.48 8.82 10.48
N GLN A 299 -12.50 9.32 9.23
CA GLN A 299 -11.91 8.59 8.11
C GLN A 299 -10.38 8.48 8.25
N ALA A 300 -9.72 9.53 8.69
CA ALA A 300 -8.28 9.53 8.94
C ALA A 300 -7.85 8.55 10.04
N LYS A 301 -8.68 8.35 11.08
CA LYS A 301 -8.43 7.32 12.10
C LYS A 301 -8.48 5.90 11.53
N LEU A 302 -9.43 5.61 10.64
CA LEU A 302 -9.49 4.31 9.97
C LEU A 302 -8.22 4.04 9.16
N ALA A 303 -7.64 5.07 8.53
CA ALA A 303 -6.41 4.92 7.78
C ALA A 303 -5.20 4.53 8.65
N ILE A 304 -5.09 5.06 9.90
CA ILE A 304 -4.06 4.60 10.86
C ILE A 304 -4.21 3.09 11.13
N PHE A 305 -5.44 2.62 11.34
CA PHE A 305 -5.70 1.20 11.56
C PHE A 305 -5.27 0.36 10.35
N GLY A 306 -5.54 0.85 9.13
CA GLY A 306 -5.08 0.23 7.89
C GLY A 306 -3.56 0.07 7.82
N VAL A 307 -2.79 1.12 8.16
CA VAL A 307 -1.32 1.07 8.19
C VAL A 307 -0.80 0.06 9.21
N TYR A 308 -1.42 -0.03 10.38
CA TYR A 308 -1.00 -1.03 11.38
C TYR A 308 -1.31 -2.46 10.97
N MET A 309 -2.45 -2.69 10.31
CA MET A 309 -2.77 -4.00 9.73
C MET A 309 -1.76 -4.39 8.65
N ASP A 310 -1.44 -3.48 7.74
CA ASP A 310 -0.43 -3.66 6.70
C ASP A 310 0.93 -4.01 7.30
N ASN A 311 1.39 -3.22 8.27
CA ASN A 311 2.68 -3.44 8.94
C ASN A 311 2.73 -4.77 9.70
N CYS A 312 1.61 -5.19 10.30
CA CYS A 312 1.49 -6.51 10.94
C CYS A 312 1.68 -7.63 9.91
N ILE A 313 1.02 -7.56 8.76
CA ILE A 313 1.14 -8.57 7.70
C ILE A 313 2.57 -8.60 7.15
N CYS A 314 3.17 -7.45 6.85
CA CYS A 314 4.57 -7.36 6.43
C CYS A 314 5.52 -7.99 7.46
N THR A 315 5.30 -7.71 8.75
CA THR A 315 6.09 -8.28 9.85
C THR A 315 5.99 -9.80 9.86
N LEU A 316 4.79 -10.35 9.81
CA LEU A 316 4.57 -11.80 9.83
C LEU A 316 5.18 -12.49 8.61
N THR A 317 5.02 -11.90 7.42
CA THR A 317 5.67 -12.39 6.18
C THR A 317 7.18 -12.45 6.35
N LEU A 318 7.78 -11.35 6.81
CA LEU A 318 9.24 -11.28 6.97
C LEU A 318 9.76 -12.23 8.06
N LEU A 319 9.03 -12.40 9.16
CA LEU A 319 9.39 -13.38 10.20
C LEU A 319 9.38 -14.80 9.65
N VAL A 320 8.35 -15.19 8.89
CA VAL A 320 8.27 -16.51 8.24
C VAL A 320 9.45 -16.74 7.30
N VAL A 321 9.76 -15.76 6.45
CA VAL A 321 10.86 -15.85 5.47
C VAL A 321 12.23 -15.85 6.17
N LEU A 322 12.39 -15.10 7.25
CA LEU A 322 13.63 -15.07 8.04
C LEU A 322 13.84 -16.38 8.80
N LEU A 323 12.80 -16.94 9.43
CA LEU A 323 12.84 -18.22 10.13
C LEU A 323 13.18 -19.40 9.19
N SER A 324 12.65 -19.37 7.96
CA SER A 324 12.94 -20.41 6.96
C SER A 324 14.37 -20.37 6.41
N GLY A 325 15.12 -19.29 6.59
CA GLY A 325 16.45 -19.08 6.01
C GLY A 325 16.49 -18.87 4.49
N ILE A 326 15.36 -18.95 3.80
CA ILE A 326 15.28 -18.85 2.32
C ILE A 326 15.73 -17.47 1.80
N TRP A 327 15.59 -16.42 2.60
CA TRP A 327 15.99 -15.06 2.24
C TRP A 327 17.47 -14.92 1.83
N SER A 328 18.35 -15.80 2.32
CA SER A 328 19.79 -15.82 2.07
C SER A 328 20.23 -16.93 1.10
N ALA A 329 19.28 -17.59 0.44
CA ALA A 329 19.60 -18.68 -0.50
C ALA A 329 20.43 -18.18 -1.70
N THR A 330 21.38 -19.00 -2.12
CA THR A 330 22.20 -18.76 -3.32
C THR A 330 22.07 -19.95 -4.27
N PRO A 331 21.64 -19.74 -5.54
CA PRO A 331 21.22 -18.46 -6.14
C PRO A 331 19.97 -17.86 -5.47
N ALA A 332 19.80 -16.55 -5.60
CA ALA A 332 18.66 -15.85 -5.03
C ALA A 332 17.34 -16.42 -5.59
N VAL A 333 16.42 -16.75 -4.67
CA VAL A 333 15.08 -17.22 -5.04
C VAL A 333 14.19 -16.02 -5.38
N GLU A 334 13.38 -16.13 -6.42
CA GLU A 334 12.40 -15.10 -6.74
C GLU A 334 11.48 -14.83 -5.54
N PRO A 335 11.17 -13.55 -5.22
CA PRO A 335 10.41 -13.19 -4.02
C PRO A 335 9.05 -13.88 -3.88
N CYS A 336 8.34 -14.10 -4.99
CA CYS A 336 7.06 -14.81 -4.98
C CYS A 336 7.20 -16.30 -4.63
N VAL A 337 8.29 -16.93 -5.05
CA VAL A 337 8.60 -18.32 -4.76
C VAL A 337 9.14 -18.47 -3.34
N ALA A 338 9.89 -17.49 -2.82
CA ALA A 338 10.48 -17.53 -1.50
C ALA A 338 9.45 -17.73 -0.38
N VAL A 339 8.34 -16.98 -0.41
CA VAL A 339 7.26 -17.14 0.58
C VAL A 339 6.56 -18.50 0.43
N GLN A 340 6.34 -18.93 -0.79
CA GLN A 340 5.72 -20.22 -1.07
C GLN A 340 6.58 -21.37 -0.53
N LEU A 341 7.90 -21.32 -0.75
CA LEU A 341 8.84 -22.31 -0.22
C LEU A 341 8.92 -22.26 1.31
N ALA A 342 8.85 -21.08 1.92
CA ALA A 342 8.85 -20.92 3.38
C ALA A 342 7.62 -21.57 4.04
N LEU A 343 6.48 -21.59 3.37
CA LEU A 343 5.22 -22.16 3.86
C LEU A 343 4.99 -23.61 3.45
N ALA A 344 5.62 -24.08 2.36
CA ALA A 344 5.41 -25.41 1.78
C ALA A 344 5.63 -26.59 2.73
N PRO A 345 6.62 -26.57 3.66
CA PRO A 345 6.81 -27.66 4.63
C PRO A 345 5.62 -27.85 5.58
N TYR A 346 4.85 -26.80 5.84
CA TYR A 346 3.73 -26.80 6.81
C TYR A 346 2.37 -26.95 6.13
N PHE A 347 2.26 -26.49 4.88
CA PHE A 347 1.02 -26.48 4.11
C PHE A 347 1.25 -27.07 2.72
N PRO A 348 1.09 -28.40 2.53
CA PRO A 348 1.30 -29.07 1.24
C PRO A 348 0.46 -28.49 0.10
N SER A 349 -0.73 -27.96 0.41
CA SER A 349 -1.64 -27.31 -0.54
C SER A 349 -1.23 -25.88 -0.95
N VAL A 350 -0.13 -25.36 -0.43
CA VAL A 350 0.37 -23.99 -0.71
C VAL A 350 0.55 -23.75 -2.21
N LYS A 351 0.94 -24.77 -2.98
CA LYS A 351 1.08 -24.68 -4.44
C LYS A 351 -0.21 -24.30 -5.16
N LEU A 352 -1.38 -24.65 -4.61
CA LEU A 352 -2.69 -24.28 -5.12
C LEU A 352 -3.23 -23.00 -4.45
N LEU A 353 -3.00 -22.87 -3.15
CA LEU A 353 -3.54 -21.75 -2.37
C LEU A 353 -2.86 -20.42 -2.71
N PHE A 354 -1.55 -20.40 -2.98
CA PHE A 354 -0.82 -19.17 -3.27
C PHE A 354 -1.20 -18.51 -4.59
N PRO A 355 -1.29 -19.22 -5.73
CA PRO A 355 -1.81 -18.63 -6.95
C PRO A 355 -3.21 -18.05 -6.78
N LEU A 356 -4.09 -18.77 -6.06
CA LEU A 356 -5.43 -18.28 -5.76
C LEU A 356 -5.40 -17.03 -4.88
N PHE A 357 -4.53 -17.01 -3.86
CA PHE A 357 -4.29 -15.85 -3.00
C PHE A 357 -3.81 -14.64 -3.82
N PHE A 358 -2.80 -14.82 -4.68
CA PHE A 358 -2.30 -13.75 -5.53
C PHE A 358 -3.32 -13.27 -6.56
N LEU A 359 -4.09 -14.20 -7.12
CA LEU A 359 -5.19 -13.84 -8.02
C LEU A 359 -6.22 -12.95 -7.32
N MET A 360 -6.66 -13.33 -6.14
CA MET A 360 -7.72 -12.60 -5.44
C MET A 360 -7.23 -11.26 -4.88
N THR A 361 -6.08 -11.24 -4.22
CA THR A 361 -5.52 -10.01 -3.63
C THR A 361 -4.95 -9.07 -4.69
N GLY A 362 -4.15 -9.58 -5.62
CA GLY A 362 -3.60 -8.79 -6.72
C GLY A 362 -4.68 -8.20 -7.61
N PHE A 363 -5.73 -8.97 -7.90
CA PHE A 363 -6.86 -8.49 -8.68
C PHE A 363 -7.58 -7.31 -8.00
N THR A 364 -7.84 -7.39 -6.70
CA THR A 364 -8.48 -6.28 -5.96
C THR A 364 -7.58 -5.06 -5.89
N THR A 365 -6.28 -5.25 -5.70
CA THR A 365 -5.30 -4.17 -5.69
C THR A 365 -5.23 -3.47 -7.05
N ILE A 366 -4.99 -4.20 -8.13
CA ILE A 366 -4.87 -3.63 -9.48
C ILE A 366 -6.15 -2.87 -9.83
N ALA A 367 -7.32 -3.46 -9.61
CA ALA A 367 -8.59 -2.81 -9.92
C ALA A 367 -8.82 -1.53 -9.10
N ALA A 368 -8.39 -1.51 -7.83
CA ALA A 368 -8.50 -0.36 -6.95
C ALA A 368 -7.58 0.79 -7.39
N TYR A 369 -6.31 0.49 -7.62
CA TYR A 369 -5.34 1.49 -8.10
C TYR A 369 -5.71 2.00 -9.50
N PHE A 370 -6.04 1.11 -10.41
CA PHE A 370 -6.44 1.48 -11.77
C PHE A 370 -7.69 2.38 -11.77
N THR A 371 -8.64 2.16 -10.85
CA THR A 371 -9.80 3.05 -10.67
C THR A 371 -9.38 4.45 -10.25
N VAL A 372 -8.37 4.60 -9.38
CA VAL A 372 -7.79 5.90 -9.01
C VAL A 372 -7.08 6.53 -10.21
N GLY A 373 -6.33 5.75 -10.98
CA GLY A 373 -5.69 6.20 -12.21
C GLY A 373 -6.69 6.76 -13.24
N VAL A 374 -7.82 6.08 -13.44
CA VAL A 374 -8.93 6.58 -14.28
C VAL A 374 -9.46 7.92 -13.78
N LYS A 375 -9.69 8.08 -12.47
CA LYS A 375 -10.14 9.37 -11.92
C LYS A 375 -9.11 10.47 -12.12
N THR A 376 -7.85 10.15 -11.90
CA THR A 376 -6.74 11.10 -12.03
C THR A 376 -6.52 11.53 -13.49
N SER A 377 -6.66 10.59 -14.44
CA SER A 377 -6.57 10.90 -15.87
C SER A 377 -7.72 11.79 -16.34
N GLN A 378 -8.92 11.65 -15.77
CA GLN A 378 -10.04 12.56 -16.00
C GLN A 378 -9.80 13.97 -15.44
N TYR A 379 -9.00 14.12 -14.38
CA TYR A 379 -8.56 15.44 -13.91
C TYR A 379 -7.62 16.10 -14.93
N LEU A 380 -6.72 15.34 -15.57
CA LEU A 380 -5.83 15.85 -16.61
C LEU A 380 -6.58 16.20 -17.89
N SER A 381 -7.52 15.37 -18.29
CA SER A 381 -8.35 15.57 -19.48
C SER A 381 -9.77 15.04 -19.25
N PRO A 382 -10.74 15.93 -18.95
CA PRO A 382 -12.12 15.52 -18.66
C PRO A 382 -12.79 14.70 -19.76
N SER A 383 -12.53 15.03 -21.04
CA SER A 383 -13.17 14.39 -22.18
C SER A 383 -12.51 13.09 -22.61
N TYR A 384 -11.16 13.04 -22.65
CA TYR A 384 -10.41 11.91 -23.21
C TYR A 384 -9.66 11.08 -22.16
N GLY A 385 -9.49 11.61 -20.94
CA GLY A 385 -8.64 11.02 -19.90
C GLY A 385 -8.99 9.55 -19.60
N LYS A 386 -10.28 9.23 -19.43
CA LYS A 386 -10.72 7.84 -19.19
C LYS A 386 -10.30 6.89 -20.31
N SER A 387 -10.60 7.23 -21.58
CA SER A 387 -10.29 6.38 -22.73
C SER A 387 -8.79 6.26 -22.95
N ALA A 388 -8.05 7.36 -22.81
CA ALA A 388 -6.59 7.36 -22.92
C ALA A 388 -5.94 6.48 -21.84
N TYR A 389 -6.44 6.53 -20.59
CA TYR A 389 -5.91 5.73 -19.50
C TYR A 389 -6.23 4.23 -19.65
N LEU A 390 -7.43 3.90 -20.14
CA LEU A 390 -7.78 2.51 -20.46
C LEU A 390 -6.86 1.95 -21.56
N LEU A 391 -6.62 2.73 -22.62
CA LEU A 391 -5.67 2.35 -23.68
C LEU A 391 -4.24 2.20 -23.15
N TYR A 392 -3.80 3.14 -22.29
CA TYR A 392 -2.49 3.07 -21.64
C TYR A 392 -2.33 1.78 -20.83
N GLY A 393 -3.32 1.42 -20.01
CA GLY A 393 -3.31 0.16 -19.25
C GLY A 393 -3.33 -1.08 -20.13
N LEU A 394 -4.12 -1.05 -21.24
CA LEU A 394 -4.21 -2.16 -22.20
C LEU A 394 -2.84 -2.47 -22.85
N ILE A 395 -2.00 -1.46 -23.03
CA ILE A 395 -0.67 -1.60 -23.63
C ILE A 395 0.38 -1.93 -22.56
N THR A 396 0.39 -1.19 -21.44
CA THR A 396 1.47 -1.28 -20.46
C THR A 396 1.42 -2.55 -19.62
N LEU A 397 0.24 -3.01 -19.21
CA LEU A 397 0.11 -4.23 -18.40
C LEU A 397 0.69 -5.47 -19.11
N PRO A 398 0.34 -5.78 -20.38
CA PRO A 398 0.97 -6.89 -21.11
C PRO A 398 2.47 -6.66 -21.36
N LEU A 399 2.87 -5.44 -21.74
CA LEU A 399 4.26 -5.13 -22.05
C LEU A 399 5.21 -5.45 -20.89
N PHE A 400 4.85 -5.04 -19.70
CA PHE A 400 5.68 -5.25 -18.50
C PHE A 400 5.74 -6.71 -18.05
N CYS A 401 4.77 -7.55 -18.40
CA CYS A 401 4.86 -9.00 -18.19
C CYS A 401 6.05 -9.65 -18.89
N TYR A 402 6.50 -9.08 -20.03
CA TYR A 402 7.67 -9.57 -20.78
C TYR A 402 8.98 -8.88 -20.36
N MET A 403 8.92 -7.77 -19.64
CA MET A 403 10.12 -7.05 -19.17
C MET A 403 10.71 -7.62 -17.86
N GLY A 404 9.96 -8.42 -17.12
CA GLY A 404 10.34 -9.02 -15.85
C GLY A 404 9.94 -8.19 -14.62
N GLU A 405 9.67 -8.88 -13.52
CA GLU A 405 9.15 -8.31 -12.27
C GLU A 405 10.05 -7.20 -11.68
N THR A 406 11.38 -7.39 -11.72
CA THR A 406 12.35 -6.45 -11.15
C THR A 406 12.29 -5.09 -11.85
N LYS A 407 12.20 -5.06 -13.19
CA LYS A 407 12.13 -3.82 -13.96
C LYS A 407 10.80 -3.11 -13.73
N ALA A 408 9.70 -3.86 -13.68
CA ALA A 408 8.38 -3.34 -13.36
C ALA A 408 8.37 -2.71 -11.96
N LEU A 409 8.92 -3.42 -10.97
CA LEU A 409 9.03 -2.93 -9.60
C LEU A 409 9.88 -1.66 -9.48
N THR A 410 11.00 -1.56 -10.22
CA THR A 410 11.87 -0.37 -10.21
C THR A 410 11.13 0.86 -10.76
N LEU A 411 10.37 0.71 -11.86
CA LEU A 411 9.59 1.82 -12.40
C LEU A 411 8.49 2.27 -11.45
N MET A 412 7.77 1.32 -10.84
CA MET A 412 6.76 1.61 -9.82
C MET A 412 7.37 2.30 -8.61
N SER A 413 8.52 1.81 -8.14
CA SER A 413 9.27 2.38 -7.02
C SER A 413 9.65 3.83 -7.27
N LEU A 414 10.20 4.15 -8.45
CA LEU A 414 10.60 5.50 -8.80
C LEU A 414 9.41 6.46 -8.90
N SER A 415 8.30 6.03 -9.53
CA SER A 415 7.09 6.85 -9.59
C SER A 415 6.48 7.07 -8.20
N GLY A 416 6.49 6.05 -7.34
CA GLY A 416 6.10 6.14 -5.95
C GLY A 416 6.95 7.13 -5.14
N ALA A 417 8.28 7.12 -5.34
CA ALA A 417 9.19 8.08 -4.70
C ALA A 417 8.88 9.54 -5.08
N GLY A 418 8.57 9.77 -6.38
CA GLY A 418 8.15 11.08 -6.87
C GLY A 418 6.83 11.55 -6.24
N LEU A 419 5.83 10.65 -6.20
CA LEU A 419 4.55 10.89 -5.53
C LEU A 419 4.73 11.25 -4.06
N LEU A 420 5.44 10.40 -3.33
CA LEU A 420 5.71 10.57 -1.91
C LEU A 420 6.39 11.94 -1.65
N THR A 421 7.42 12.26 -2.41
CA THR A 421 8.16 13.52 -2.24
C THR A 421 7.23 14.72 -2.38
N LEU A 422 6.48 14.81 -3.48
CA LEU A 422 5.59 15.95 -3.74
C LEU A 422 4.43 16.02 -2.74
N ASN A 423 3.82 14.89 -2.41
CA ASN A 423 2.70 14.84 -1.49
C ASN A 423 3.11 15.20 -0.06
N LEU A 424 4.26 14.68 0.43
CA LEU A 424 4.76 15.04 1.75
C LEU A 424 5.13 16.52 1.86
N LEU A 425 5.66 17.14 0.79
CA LEU A 425 5.88 18.59 0.75
C LEU A 425 4.55 19.35 0.86
N GLY A 426 3.49 18.90 0.18
CA GLY A 426 2.15 19.47 0.29
C GLY A 426 1.58 19.32 1.70
N ILE A 427 1.67 18.14 2.30
CA ILE A 427 1.24 17.87 3.68
C ILE A 427 2.01 18.75 4.67
N TYR A 428 3.33 18.88 4.52
CA TYR A 428 4.15 19.75 5.36
C TYR A 428 3.71 21.20 5.28
N ARG A 429 3.41 21.72 4.08
CA ARG A 429 2.93 23.09 3.89
C ARG A 429 1.59 23.35 4.55
N LEU A 430 0.68 22.38 4.51
CA LEU A 430 -0.65 22.45 5.10
C LEU A 430 -0.73 21.88 6.53
N ARG A 431 0.40 21.51 7.15
CA ARG A 431 0.46 20.78 8.43
C ARG A 431 -0.32 21.44 9.59
N LYS A 432 -0.39 22.76 9.61
CA LYS A 432 -1.14 23.52 10.64
C LYS A 432 -2.66 23.39 10.50
N GLN A 433 -3.13 22.90 9.38
CA GLN A 433 -4.56 22.71 9.09
C GLN A 433 -5.07 21.33 9.47
N VAL A 434 -4.17 20.39 9.79
CA VAL A 434 -4.54 19.04 10.23
C VAL A 434 -4.97 19.08 11.69
N LYS A 435 -6.18 18.59 11.97
CA LYS A 435 -6.70 18.48 13.34
C LYS A 435 -6.62 17.03 13.81
N PHE A 436 -6.03 16.82 14.98
CA PHE A 436 -5.90 15.51 15.63
C PHE A 436 -6.90 15.39 16.76
N VAL A 437 -8.06 14.80 16.49
CA VAL A 437 -9.18 14.69 17.43
C VAL A 437 -9.33 13.24 17.87
N ARG A 438 -9.35 12.99 19.19
CA ARG A 438 -9.50 11.63 19.75
C ARG A 438 -10.94 11.15 19.75
N GLU A 439 -11.88 12.00 20.14
CA GLU A 439 -13.28 11.66 20.30
C GLU A 439 -14.03 11.68 18.96
N ILE A 440 -15.10 10.92 18.88
CA ILE A 440 -16.03 10.98 17.75
C ILE A 440 -16.86 12.24 17.94
N PRO A 441 -16.91 13.17 16.96
CA PRO A 441 -17.77 14.35 17.05
C PRO A 441 -19.23 13.96 17.29
N ALA A 442 -19.91 14.71 18.13
CA ALA A 442 -21.30 14.43 18.53
C ALA A 442 -22.28 14.39 17.35
N SER A 443 -21.97 15.12 16.25
CA SER A 443 -22.75 15.13 15.00
C SER A 443 -22.70 13.81 14.22
N ASP A 444 -21.69 12.97 14.45
CA ASP A 444 -21.58 11.63 13.87
C ASP A 444 -22.20 10.55 14.77
N LEU A 445 -22.61 10.93 15.98
CA LEU A 445 -23.36 10.03 16.88
C LEU A 445 -24.80 9.91 16.39
N PRO A 446 -25.40 8.71 16.34
CA PRO A 446 -26.82 8.58 16.03
C PRO A 446 -27.60 9.41 17.04
N ILE A 447 -28.54 10.22 16.55
CA ILE A 447 -29.52 10.87 17.38
C ILE A 447 -30.19 9.74 18.17
N LYS A 448 -29.97 9.72 19.51
CA LYS A 448 -30.75 8.81 20.35
C LYS A 448 -32.21 9.08 20.01
N SER A 449 -32.88 8.10 19.39
CA SER A 449 -34.33 8.14 19.29
C SER A 449 -34.80 8.24 20.73
N THR A 450 -35.21 9.42 21.15
CA THR A 450 -36.00 9.58 22.36
C THR A 450 -37.27 8.82 22.10
N SER A 451 -37.30 7.54 22.46
CA SER A 451 -38.51 6.77 22.60
C SER A 451 -39.31 7.44 23.71
N SER A 452 -40.20 8.32 23.30
CA SER A 452 -41.34 8.72 24.13
C SER A 452 -42.34 7.59 24.18
#